data_73cdd0abc483cda05d4463d605736a85
#
_entry.id   73cdd0abc483cda05d4463d605736a85
#
_cell.length_a   1.000
_cell.length_b   1.000
_cell.length_c   1.000
_cell.angle_alpha   90.00
_cell.angle_beta   90.00
_cell.angle_gamma   90.00
#
_symmetry.space_group_name_H-M   'P 1'
#
loop_
_entity.id
_entity.type
_entity.pdbx_description
1 polymer ?
#
loop_
_entity_poly.entity_id
_entity_poly.type
_entity_poly.pdbx_seq_one_letter_code
_entity_poly.pdbx_strand_id
1 'polypeptide(L)'
;MRLLLLVLGLCVLCRGNLIAQNRPLERAEREREEILDDDPLRQSRGSVKDQREHDSARDTTPLGVDFVSIELVSHHDKVTMSASPGVEALLIDPELPAPEDLPVILKPYLSREVSIAALGDLGKDIVVAWRESDYPLVDVYFPEQNITKGRIQVVVREALLGNRSVKGSVITKEDYILQQFRLHSGDRVNNRILSADLDWLNENPIREISVVYEKGEEDGTTDIVLDVEERNQITAYAGFANTGLDSIGRNQFSFGVNLGNPFGREHAFGYNLGADETFEFLEAHSLFYQAFLPWRHTLRLSGSYVLSEARDGVEVGIKGVSKQLTAAYRIPLDRPEFNRSWRHYVTLAFDYKSTDTGLIFGGADLLSSQIQVGQFQGSYEFAFPDPYGYTRVTAGIVGSPGDLFEHNTDASFQASRSGATADYWYGFGKIDRTTKLPRDFTFRMQASGKVSTDRLPATEQILGGGYVTVRGFDESIIRGDSGFLGSAELISPPFEIFGNLEDTWNLFAFLDTAAFDISRPRPDESSPALTGGGIGVTGRLGNYGTIRASYGWTLSDYGVNPLLVNDGKLHFGLTVIY
;
A
#
# COMPACT_ATOMS: atom_id res chain seq x y z
N MET A 1 3.72 39.28 18.61
CA MET A 1 2.93 38.59 17.59
C MET A 1 3.81 37.79 16.59
N ARG A 2 4.86 38.41 15.98
CA ARG A 2 5.84 37.66 15.15
C ARG A 2 6.62 36.60 15.93
N LEU A 3 6.91 36.82 17.20
CA LEU A 3 7.61 35.90 18.10
C LEU A 3 6.78 34.64 18.44
N LEU A 4 5.47 34.79 18.62
CA LEU A 4 4.54 33.70 18.94
C LEU A 4 4.37 32.74 17.74
N LEU A 5 4.42 33.26 16.52
CA LEU A 5 4.37 32.50 15.28
C LEU A 5 5.64 31.65 15.03
N LEU A 6 6.80 32.14 15.52
CA LEU A 6 8.08 31.42 15.44
C LEU A 6 8.13 30.26 16.45
N VAL A 7 7.68 30.47 17.69
CA VAL A 7 7.61 29.40 18.74
C VAL A 7 6.66 28.30 18.33
N LEU A 8 5.53 28.64 17.74
CA LEU A 8 4.58 27.69 17.20
C LEU A 8 5.13 26.95 15.95
N GLY A 9 6.05 27.57 15.19
CA GLY A 9 6.74 26.95 14.05
C GLY A 9 7.60 25.75 14.42
N LEU A 10 8.28 25.77 15.56
CA LEU A 10 9.20 24.70 15.98
C LEU A 10 8.51 23.44 16.50
N CYS A 11 7.39 23.58 17.21
CA CYS A 11 6.56 22.42 17.58
C CYS A 11 6.05 21.66 16.34
N VAL A 12 5.96 22.33 15.21
CA VAL A 12 5.51 21.82 13.92
C VAL A 12 6.62 21.10 13.16
N LEU A 13 7.87 21.55 13.32
CA LEU A 13 9.05 20.92 12.73
C LEU A 13 9.19 19.45 13.11
N CYS A 14 8.87 19.15 14.36
CA CYS A 14 8.91 17.78 14.86
C CYS A 14 7.92 16.84 14.16
N ARG A 15 6.82 17.37 13.59
CA ARG A 15 5.86 16.56 12.82
C ARG A 15 6.11 16.58 11.33
N GLY A 16 6.45 17.72 10.76
CA GLY A 16 6.81 17.83 9.34
C GLY A 16 7.97 16.90 9.01
N ASN A 17 8.97 16.85 9.86
CA ASN A 17 10.12 15.96 9.70
C ASN A 17 9.80 14.49 9.99
N LEU A 18 8.89 14.16 10.91
CA LEU A 18 8.49 12.76 11.16
C LEU A 18 7.63 12.20 10.03
N ILE A 19 6.75 12.99 9.47
CA ILE A 19 6.01 12.62 8.26
C ILE A 19 6.93 12.64 7.04
N ALA A 20 7.87 13.58 6.93
CA ALA A 20 8.87 13.63 5.88
C ALA A 20 9.96 12.55 6.04
N GLN A 21 10.28 12.15 7.26
CA GLN A 21 11.28 11.11 7.55
C GLN A 21 10.73 9.68 7.44
N ASN A 22 9.47 9.45 7.75
CA ASN A 22 8.80 8.19 7.41
C ASN A 22 8.42 8.10 5.92
N ARG A 23 8.42 9.21 5.19
CA ARG A 23 8.06 9.26 3.77
C ARG A 23 9.09 8.71 2.79
N PRO A 24 10.42 8.75 2.97
CA PRO A 24 11.31 7.94 2.16
C PRO A 24 11.02 6.45 2.34
N LEU A 25 10.63 6.01 3.54
CA LEU A 25 10.21 4.64 3.83
C LEU A 25 8.79 4.35 3.32
N GLU A 26 7.81 5.20 3.59
CA GLU A 26 6.46 5.09 3.02
C GLU A 26 6.45 5.33 1.52
N ARG A 27 7.45 6.00 0.98
CA ARG A 27 7.62 6.22 -0.44
C ARG A 27 8.43 5.10 -1.07
N ALA A 28 9.47 4.57 -0.43
CA ALA A 28 10.11 3.32 -0.82
C ALA A 28 9.13 2.14 -0.71
N GLU A 29 8.24 2.14 0.29
CA GLU A 29 7.13 1.19 0.40
C GLU A 29 6.10 1.41 -0.71
N ARG A 30 5.81 2.66 -1.13
CA ARG A 30 4.90 2.96 -2.25
C ARG A 30 5.52 2.71 -3.62
N GLU A 31 6.75 3.13 -3.86
CA GLU A 31 7.49 2.82 -5.09
C GLU A 31 7.71 1.32 -5.24
N ARG A 32 7.77 0.61 -4.13
CA ARG A 32 7.85 -0.83 -4.03
C ARG A 32 6.49 -1.50 -4.25
N GLU A 33 5.38 -0.93 -3.76
CA GLU A 33 4.02 -1.37 -4.09
C GLU A 33 3.69 -1.07 -5.56
N GLU A 34 4.28 -0.05 -6.18
CA GLU A 34 4.21 0.18 -7.64
C GLU A 34 4.96 -0.89 -8.45
N ILE A 35 6.06 -1.45 -7.92
CA ILE A 35 6.76 -2.61 -8.50
C ILE A 35 5.96 -3.90 -8.26
N LEU A 36 5.26 -4.01 -7.12
CA LEU A 36 4.37 -5.12 -6.80
C LEU A 36 2.99 -5.03 -7.51
N ASP A 37 2.73 -3.97 -8.28
CA ASP A 37 1.52 -3.83 -9.12
C ASP A 37 1.54 -4.75 -10.37
N ASP A 38 2.64 -5.43 -10.65
CA ASP A 38 2.63 -6.71 -11.34
C ASP A 38 2.16 -7.80 -10.35
N ASP A 39 0.83 -7.89 -10.16
CA ASP A 39 0.17 -8.95 -9.39
C ASP A 39 0.74 -10.31 -9.84
N PRO A 40 1.52 -11.04 -9.01
CA PRO A 40 2.04 -12.35 -9.37
C PRO A 40 0.91 -13.31 -9.76
N LEU A 41 -0.31 -13.09 -9.24
CA LEU A 41 -1.51 -13.80 -9.65
C LEU A 41 -2.02 -13.35 -11.03
N ARG A 42 -1.72 -12.12 -11.49
CA ARG A 42 -1.96 -11.72 -12.88
C ARG A 42 -0.94 -12.31 -13.82
N GLN A 43 0.32 -12.45 -13.43
CA GLN A 43 1.32 -13.16 -14.24
C GLN A 43 1.03 -14.67 -14.25
N SER A 44 0.58 -15.25 -13.14
CA SER A 44 0.11 -16.64 -13.14
C SER A 44 -1.19 -16.83 -13.93
N ARG A 45 -2.04 -15.81 -14.04
CA ARG A 45 -3.17 -15.80 -14.98
C ARG A 45 -2.74 -15.72 -16.45
N GLY A 46 -1.55 -15.19 -16.73
CA GLY A 46 -1.00 -15.04 -18.09
C GLY A 46 -0.01 -16.09 -18.54
N SER A 47 0.60 -16.86 -17.63
CA SER A 47 1.73 -17.74 -17.98
C SER A 47 1.44 -19.23 -18.00
N VAL A 48 0.21 -19.67 -17.78
CA VAL A 48 -0.20 -20.96 -18.34
C VAL A 48 -0.42 -20.71 -19.85
N LYS A 49 0.66 -20.58 -20.59
CA LYS A 49 0.68 -20.85 -22.03
C LYS A 49 0.36 -22.34 -22.13
N ASP A 50 -0.93 -22.62 -22.25
CA ASP A 50 -1.38 -23.91 -22.73
C ASP A 50 -0.84 -24.04 -24.16
N GLN A 51 0.32 -24.68 -24.30
CA GLN A 51 0.95 -25.00 -25.59
C GLN A 51 0.12 -26.00 -26.39
N ARG A 52 -1.15 -26.23 -26.00
CA ARG A 52 -2.13 -27.04 -26.71
C ARG A 52 -3.24 -26.19 -27.35
N GLU A 53 -2.93 -25.03 -27.91
CA GLU A 53 -3.76 -24.49 -28.96
C GLU A 53 -3.57 -25.36 -30.21
N HIS A 54 -4.22 -26.51 -30.21
CA HIS A 54 -4.43 -27.25 -31.46
C HIS A 54 -5.46 -26.47 -32.29
N ASP A 55 -5.13 -26.18 -33.53
CA ASP A 55 -5.96 -25.58 -34.56
C ASP A 55 -7.25 -26.38 -34.90
N SER A 56 -7.48 -27.52 -34.24
CA SER A 56 -8.68 -28.36 -34.38
C SER A 56 -9.97 -27.76 -33.78
N ALA A 57 -9.89 -26.67 -33.05
CA ALA A 57 -11.03 -26.07 -32.32
C ALA A 57 -11.99 -25.23 -33.20
N ARG A 58 -11.82 -25.20 -34.50
CA ARG A 58 -12.64 -24.40 -35.42
C ARG A 58 -13.60 -25.22 -36.30
N ASP A 59 -13.63 -26.53 -36.13
CA ASP A 59 -14.56 -27.35 -36.91
C ASP A 59 -15.99 -27.20 -36.36
N THR A 60 -16.78 -26.41 -37.08
CA THR A 60 -18.19 -26.15 -36.78
C THR A 60 -19.13 -27.14 -37.45
N THR A 61 -18.62 -28.18 -38.12
CA THR A 61 -19.45 -29.18 -38.78
C THR A 61 -20.34 -29.90 -37.77
N PRO A 62 -21.68 -29.86 -37.94
CA PRO A 62 -22.59 -30.55 -37.04
C PRO A 62 -22.33 -32.07 -37.02
N LEU A 63 -22.36 -32.65 -35.81
CA LEU A 63 -22.25 -34.10 -35.65
C LEU A 63 -23.61 -34.84 -35.77
N GLY A 64 -24.66 -34.07 -36.17
CA GLY A 64 -26.00 -34.60 -36.43
C GLY A 64 -26.81 -34.94 -35.16
N VAL A 65 -26.43 -34.36 -34.04
CA VAL A 65 -27.13 -34.45 -32.75
C VAL A 65 -27.13 -33.11 -32.04
N ASP A 66 -28.15 -32.87 -31.22
CA ASP A 66 -28.25 -31.69 -30.37
C ASP A 66 -27.84 -32.01 -28.93
N PHE A 67 -27.39 -31.00 -28.18
CA PHE A 67 -27.19 -31.14 -26.72
C PHE A 67 -28.54 -31.32 -26.02
N VAL A 68 -28.94 -32.55 -25.72
CA VAL A 68 -30.18 -32.86 -24.95
C VAL A 68 -29.90 -32.82 -23.46
N SER A 69 -28.72 -33.33 -23.06
CA SER A 69 -28.25 -33.25 -21.68
C SER A 69 -26.75 -33.09 -21.61
N ILE A 70 -26.28 -32.34 -20.62
CA ILE A 70 -24.87 -32.18 -20.25
C ILE A 70 -24.70 -32.77 -18.86
N GLU A 71 -23.80 -33.73 -18.73
CA GLU A 71 -23.52 -34.41 -17.48
C GLU A 71 -22.06 -34.24 -17.11
N LEU A 72 -21.82 -33.54 -15.98
CA LEU A 72 -20.48 -33.38 -15.42
C LEU A 72 -20.21 -34.49 -14.41
N VAL A 73 -19.16 -35.26 -14.62
CA VAL A 73 -18.77 -36.38 -13.76
C VAL A 73 -17.37 -36.14 -13.17
N SER A 74 -17.18 -36.51 -11.91
CA SER A 74 -15.94 -36.31 -11.16
C SER A 74 -14.78 -37.21 -11.59
N HIS A 75 -15.11 -38.41 -12.11
CA HIS A 75 -14.12 -39.45 -12.48
C HIS A 75 -14.51 -40.17 -13.77
N HIS A 76 -13.50 -40.64 -14.49
CA HIS A 76 -13.69 -41.43 -15.72
C HIS A 76 -14.56 -42.68 -15.50
N ASP A 77 -14.44 -43.32 -14.35
CA ASP A 77 -15.18 -44.55 -14.01
C ASP A 77 -16.71 -44.32 -13.89
N LYS A 78 -17.14 -43.10 -13.75
CA LYS A 78 -18.56 -42.70 -13.72
C LYS A 78 -19.15 -42.53 -15.13
N VAL A 79 -18.33 -42.55 -16.16
CA VAL A 79 -18.76 -42.41 -17.55
C VAL A 79 -19.50 -43.67 -17.99
N THR A 80 -20.67 -43.48 -18.56
CA THR A 80 -21.48 -44.60 -19.08
C THR A 80 -21.45 -44.66 -20.60
N MET A 81 -21.06 -45.82 -21.15
CA MET A 81 -21.02 -46.03 -22.61
C MET A 81 -22.41 -46.30 -23.23
N SER A 82 -23.43 -46.50 -22.40
CA SER A 82 -24.78 -46.80 -22.84
C SER A 82 -25.46 -45.53 -23.40
N ALA A 83 -25.98 -45.62 -24.63
CA ALA A 83 -26.84 -44.59 -25.22
C ALA A 83 -28.20 -44.52 -24.50
N SER A 84 -28.22 -44.00 -23.29
CA SER A 84 -29.47 -43.68 -22.58
C SER A 84 -30.06 -42.41 -23.19
N PRO A 85 -31.42 -42.32 -23.34
CA PRO A 85 -32.03 -41.07 -23.74
C PRO A 85 -31.70 -40.01 -22.69
N GLY A 86 -31.11 -38.86 -23.14
CA GLY A 86 -30.95 -37.69 -22.28
C GLY A 86 -32.33 -37.18 -21.88
N VAL A 87 -32.53 -36.94 -20.62
CA VAL A 87 -33.59 -36.03 -20.18
C VAL A 87 -32.99 -34.65 -20.35
N GLU A 88 -33.72 -33.73 -20.94
CA GLU A 88 -33.24 -32.36 -21.10
C GLU A 88 -32.90 -31.80 -19.71
N ALA A 89 -31.60 -31.84 -19.38
CA ALA A 89 -31.13 -31.51 -18.06
C ALA A 89 -29.62 -31.24 -18.05
N LEU A 90 -29.24 -30.39 -17.15
CA LEU A 90 -27.86 -30.29 -16.68
C LEU A 90 -27.73 -31.16 -15.42
N LEU A 91 -26.88 -32.16 -15.49
CA LEU A 91 -26.59 -33.08 -14.38
C LEU A 91 -25.17 -32.83 -13.89
N ILE A 92 -25.02 -32.51 -12.62
CA ILE A 92 -23.72 -32.30 -11.98
C ILE A 92 -23.54 -33.35 -10.90
N ASP A 93 -22.43 -34.10 -10.97
CA ASP A 93 -22.07 -35.05 -9.93
C ASP A 93 -22.00 -34.36 -8.56
N PRO A 94 -22.71 -34.87 -7.53
CA PRO A 94 -22.68 -34.26 -6.19
C PRO A 94 -21.29 -34.22 -5.54
N GLU A 95 -20.33 -34.99 -6.03
CA GLU A 95 -18.95 -34.95 -5.54
C GLU A 95 -18.13 -33.80 -6.12
N LEU A 96 -18.63 -33.13 -7.17
CA LEU A 96 -17.97 -31.96 -7.75
C LEU A 96 -18.38 -30.72 -6.97
N PRO A 97 -17.42 -29.94 -6.42
CA PRO A 97 -17.71 -28.61 -5.86
C PRO A 97 -17.91 -27.59 -7.00
N ALA A 98 -18.98 -27.79 -7.74
CA ALA A 98 -19.29 -26.96 -8.90
C ALA A 98 -19.58 -25.52 -8.49
N PRO A 99 -19.13 -24.50 -9.27
CA PRO A 99 -19.51 -23.11 -9.08
C PRO A 99 -21.01 -22.93 -9.13
N GLU A 100 -21.55 -22.03 -8.28
CA GLU A 100 -23.01 -21.81 -8.17
C GLU A 100 -23.64 -21.26 -9.47
N ASP A 101 -22.88 -20.51 -10.25
CA ASP A 101 -23.28 -19.91 -11.53
C ASP A 101 -23.13 -20.86 -12.73
N LEU A 102 -22.48 -21.99 -12.56
CA LEU A 102 -22.23 -22.97 -13.62
C LEU A 102 -23.50 -23.38 -14.37
N PRO A 103 -24.65 -23.65 -13.73
CA PRO A 103 -25.88 -23.95 -14.44
C PRO A 103 -26.36 -22.83 -15.37
N VAL A 104 -26.10 -21.57 -15.02
CA VAL A 104 -26.46 -20.42 -15.85
C VAL A 104 -25.55 -20.34 -17.08
N ILE A 105 -24.25 -20.65 -16.90
CA ILE A 105 -23.25 -20.66 -17.98
C ILE A 105 -23.51 -21.79 -18.98
N LEU A 106 -23.89 -22.97 -18.51
CA LEU A 106 -24.06 -24.15 -19.35
C LEU A 106 -25.43 -24.27 -20.01
N LYS A 107 -26.48 -23.67 -19.44
CA LYS A 107 -27.83 -23.70 -20.00
C LYS A 107 -27.94 -23.28 -21.47
N PRO A 108 -27.22 -22.27 -21.98
CA PRO A 108 -27.28 -21.86 -23.38
C PRO A 108 -26.77 -22.91 -24.39
N TYR A 109 -26.07 -23.95 -23.95
CA TYR A 109 -25.65 -25.06 -24.82
C TYR A 109 -26.78 -26.05 -25.07
N LEU A 110 -27.73 -26.21 -24.16
CA LEU A 110 -28.87 -27.11 -24.36
C LEU A 110 -29.69 -26.72 -25.60
N SER A 111 -30.10 -27.75 -26.37
CA SER A 111 -30.81 -27.62 -27.64
C SER A 111 -30.03 -26.98 -28.79
N ARG A 112 -28.69 -26.80 -28.66
CA ARG A 112 -27.78 -26.43 -29.78
C ARG A 112 -27.25 -27.67 -30.47
N GLU A 113 -26.90 -27.56 -31.75
CA GLU A 113 -26.19 -28.61 -32.48
C GLU A 113 -24.81 -28.88 -31.88
N VAL A 114 -24.47 -30.15 -31.72
CA VAL A 114 -23.13 -30.58 -31.27
C VAL A 114 -22.15 -30.51 -32.43
N SER A 115 -21.04 -29.81 -32.23
CA SER A 115 -19.88 -29.80 -33.11
C SER A 115 -18.61 -29.85 -32.28
N ILE A 116 -17.46 -30.09 -32.90
CA ILE A 116 -16.15 -30.06 -32.20
C ILE A 116 -15.89 -28.70 -31.62
N ALA A 117 -16.23 -27.64 -32.35
CA ALA A 117 -16.14 -26.27 -31.86
C ALA A 117 -17.03 -26.04 -30.62
N ALA A 118 -18.31 -26.50 -30.64
CA ALA A 118 -19.23 -26.35 -29.53
C ALA A 118 -18.78 -27.12 -28.27
N LEU A 119 -18.20 -28.32 -28.45
CA LEU A 119 -17.59 -29.06 -27.35
C LEU A 119 -16.36 -28.34 -26.78
N GLY A 120 -15.51 -27.76 -27.65
CA GLY A 120 -14.37 -26.95 -27.23
C GLY A 120 -14.78 -25.72 -26.43
N ASP A 121 -15.82 -25.00 -26.88
CA ASP A 121 -16.36 -23.84 -26.17
C ASP A 121 -16.96 -24.26 -24.81
N LEU A 122 -17.72 -25.33 -24.76
CA LEU A 122 -18.28 -25.89 -23.54
C LEU A 122 -17.16 -26.23 -22.53
N GLY A 123 -16.11 -26.90 -22.98
CA GLY A 123 -14.97 -27.22 -22.10
C GLY A 123 -14.27 -25.97 -21.59
N LYS A 124 -14.09 -24.95 -22.43
CA LYS A 124 -13.51 -23.65 -22.02
C LYS A 124 -14.36 -22.95 -20.97
N ASP A 125 -15.68 -22.89 -21.19
CA ASP A 125 -16.59 -22.22 -20.27
C ASP A 125 -16.60 -22.92 -18.90
N ILE A 126 -16.52 -24.25 -18.88
CA ILE A 126 -16.37 -25.03 -17.64
C ILE A 126 -15.05 -24.66 -16.94
N VAL A 127 -13.93 -24.64 -17.65
CA VAL A 127 -12.62 -24.28 -17.08
C VAL A 127 -12.64 -22.86 -16.53
N VAL A 128 -13.26 -21.91 -17.25
CA VAL A 128 -13.36 -20.50 -16.80
C VAL A 128 -14.18 -20.41 -15.53
N ALA A 129 -15.33 -21.08 -15.46
CA ALA A 129 -16.16 -21.10 -14.26
C ALA A 129 -15.42 -21.62 -13.02
N TRP A 130 -14.63 -22.70 -13.17
CA TRP A 130 -13.78 -23.19 -12.07
C TRP A 130 -12.63 -22.24 -11.71
N ARG A 131 -12.00 -21.58 -12.71
CA ARG A 131 -10.94 -20.60 -12.46
C ARG A 131 -11.44 -19.37 -11.71
N GLU A 132 -12.68 -18.98 -11.94
CA GLU A 132 -13.34 -17.90 -11.22
C GLU A 132 -13.83 -18.32 -9.81
N SER A 133 -13.86 -19.62 -9.55
CA SER A 133 -14.17 -20.20 -8.23
C SER A 133 -12.94 -20.25 -7.33
N ASP A 134 -13.08 -20.85 -6.14
CA ASP A 134 -11.96 -21.09 -5.21
C ASP A 134 -11.02 -22.22 -5.63
N TYR A 135 -11.35 -22.98 -6.68
CA TYR A 135 -10.60 -24.18 -7.12
C TYR A 135 -10.14 -24.03 -8.57
N PRO A 136 -9.07 -23.28 -8.84
CA PRO A 136 -8.68 -22.87 -10.20
C PRO A 136 -8.05 -23.99 -11.04
N LEU A 137 -7.61 -25.06 -10.40
CA LEU A 137 -6.91 -26.16 -11.07
C LEU A 137 -7.90 -27.30 -11.37
N VAL A 138 -8.38 -27.31 -12.59
CA VAL A 138 -9.31 -28.32 -13.10
C VAL A 138 -8.86 -28.81 -14.46
N ASP A 139 -8.94 -30.13 -14.65
CA ASP A 139 -8.76 -30.80 -15.94
C ASP A 139 -10.14 -31.18 -16.47
N VAL A 140 -10.48 -30.69 -17.66
CA VAL A 140 -11.78 -30.90 -18.29
C VAL A 140 -11.56 -31.57 -19.63
N TYR A 141 -12.13 -32.77 -19.78
CA TYR A 141 -12.04 -33.50 -21.03
C TYR A 141 -13.32 -34.28 -21.37
N PHE A 142 -13.48 -34.56 -22.67
CA PHE A 142 -14.58 -35.36 -23.20
C PHE A 142 -14.11 -36.81 -23.36
N PRO A 143 -14.61 -37.74 -22.57
CA PRO A 143 -14.24 -39.15 -22.69
C PRO A 143 -14.83 -39.74 -23.97
N GLU A 144 -14.30 -40.91 -24.41
CA GLU A 144 -14.97 -41.70 -25.44
C GLU A 144 -16.35 -42.12 -24.95
N GLN A 145 -17.39 -41.79 -25.71
CA GLN A 145 -18.79 -41.93 -25.33
C GLN A 145 -19.72 -42.01 -26.54
N ASN A 146 -20.93 -42.55 -26.34
CA ASN A 146 -21.95 -42.59 -27.36
C ASN A 146 -22.90 -41.40 -27.24
N ILE A 147 -22.78 -40.44 -28.18
CA ILE A 147 -23.54 -39.16 -28.19
C ILE A 147 -24.81 -39.23 -29.04
N THR A 148 -25.17 -40.36 -29.65
CA THR A 148 -26.28 -40.48 -30.64
C THR A 148 -27.64 -40.02 -30.10
N LYS A 149 -27.82 -39.91 -28.78
CA LYS A 149 -29.05 -39.43 -28.14
C LYS A 149 -28.88 -38.04 -27.49
N GLY A 150 -27.83 -37.29 -27.84
CA GLY A 150 -27.61 -35.93 -27.35
C GLY A 150 -27.18 -35.82 -25.89
N ARG A 151 -26.82 -36.93 -25.24
CA ARG A 151 -26.23 -36.92 -23.90
C ARG A 151 -24.74 -36.74 -24.02
N ILE A 152 -24.21 -35.64 -23.47
CA ILE A 152 -22.78 -35.31 -23.48
C ILE A 152 -22.26 -35.43 -22.05
N GLN A 153 -21.34 -36.32 -21.82
CA GLN A 153 -20.65 -36.49 -20.55
C GLN A 153 -19.30 -35.78 -20.60
N VAL A 154 -19.02 -35.00 -19.60
CA VAL A 154 -17.76 -34.24 -19.45
C VAL A 154 -17.12 -34.67 -18.15
N VAL A 155 -15.91 -35.13 -18.19
CA VAL A 155 -15.12 -35.43 -16.99
C VAL A 155 -14.49 -34.11 -16.53
N VAL A 156 -14.79 -33.75 -15.29
CA VAL A 156 -14.22 -32.60 -14.62
C VAL A 156 -13.45 -33.11 -13.41
N ARG A 157 -12.13 -33.05 -13.48
CA ARG A 157 -11.26 -33.55 -12.44
C ARG A 157 -10.49 -32.41 -11.81
N GLU A 158 -10.74 -32.17 -10.54
CA GLU A 158 -9.93 -31.21 -9.78
C GLU A 158 -8.57 -31.81 -9.46
N ALA A 159 -7.52 -31.01 -9.63
CA ALA A 159 -6.19 -31.42 -9.25
C ALA A 159 -6.03 -31.37 -7.73
N LEU A 160 -5.51 -32.43 -7.16
CA LEU A 160 -5.07 -32.48 -5.77
C LEU A 160 -3.63 -31.98 -5.67
N LEU A 161 -3.29 -31.39 -4.54
CA LEU A 161 -1.91 -30.99 -4.27
C LEU A 161 -1.05 -32.26 -4.08
N GLY A 162 -0.05 -32.41 -4.91
CA GLY A 162 1.01 -33.39 -4.79
C GLY A 162 2.05 -32.96 -3.75
N ASN A 163 3.25 -32.65 -4.22
CA ASN A 163 4.34 -32.20 -3.38
C ASN A 163 4.39 -30.68 -3.25
N ARG A 164 5.00 -30.20 -2.16
CA ARG A 164 5.33 -28.79 -1.92
C ARG A 164 6.83 -28.65 -1.85
N SER A 165 7.39 -27.72 -2.57
CA SER A 165 8.82 -27.43 -2.53
C SER A 165 9.08 -25.92 -2.57
N VAL A 166 10.28 -25.53 -2.16
CA VAL A 166 10.76 -24.15 -2.18
C VAL A 166 11.99 -24.11 -3.06
N LYS A 167 12.06 -23.12 -3.94
CA LYS A 167 13.25 -22.82 -4.77
C LYS A 167 13.72 -21.39 -4.51
N GLY A 168 15.00 -21.12 -4.75
CA GLY A 168 15.57 -19.76 -4.69
C GLY A 168 15.82 -19.22 -3.28
N SER A 169 15.34 -19.88 -2.24
CA SER A 169 15.57 -19.49 -0.86
C SER A 169 17.03 -19.75 -0.45
N VAL A 170 17.75 -18.69 -0.08
CA VAL A 170 19.15 -18.75 0.37
C VAL A 170 19.27 -18.35 1.84
N ILE A 171 18.50 -17.36 2.25
CA ILE A 171 18.58 -16.71 3.55
C ILE A 171 17.39 -17.10 4.42
N THR A 172 16.19 -17.06 3.86
CA THR A 172 14.98 -17.51 4.54
C THR A 172 14.97 -19.02 4.60
N LYS A 173 14.71 -19.59 5.75
CA LYS A 173 14.64 -21.07 5.89
C LYS A 173 13.44 -21.61 5.13
N GLU A 174 13.67 -22.63 4.30
CA GLU A 174 12.61 -23.33 3.57
C GLU A 174 11.50 -23.85 4.51
N ASP A 175 11.91 -24.43 5.65
CA ASP A 175 10.97 -24.92 6.67
C ASP A 175 10.03 -23.82 7.19
N TYR A 176 10.54 -22.57 7.32
CA TYR A 176 9.70 -21.44 7.73
C TYR A 176 8.62 -21.17 6.67
N ILE A 177 9.00 -21.11 5.40
CA ILE A 177 8.08 -20.85 4.29
C ILE A 177 7.01 -21.96 4.24
N LEU A 178 7.43 -23.22 4.30
CA LEU A 178 6.53 -24.39 4.26
C LEU A 178 5.58 -24.46 5.47
N GLN A 179 6.02 -24.00 6.65
CA GLN A 179 5.16 -23.92 7.86
C GLN A 179 4.08 -22.84 7.74
N GLN A 180 4.37 -21.75 7.02
CA GLN A 180 3.40 -20.67 6.78
C GLN A 180 2.40 -21.01 5.66
N PHE A 181 2.69 -22.03 4.87
CA PHE A 181 1.85 -22.50 3.76
C PHE A 181 0.88 -23.58 4.25
N ARG A 182 -0.43 -23.29 4.27
CA ARG A 182 -1.47 -24.11 4.91
C ARG A 182 -1.95 -25.30 4.09
N LEU A 183 -1.77 -25.27 2.76
CA LEU A 183 -2.16 -26.40 1.91
C LEU A 183 -1.18 -27.55 2.07
N HIS A 184 -1.68 -28.77 2.17
CA HIS A 184 -0.91 -30.00 2.35
C HIS A 184 -1.14 -30.98 1.18
N SER A 185 -0.22 -31.91 1.00
CA SER A 185 -0.38 -32.96 0.01
C SER A 185 -1.70 -33.72 0.21
N GLY A 186 -2.45 -33.91 -0.88
CA GLY A 186 -3.79 -34.47 -0.87
C GLY A 186 -4.93 -33.47 -0.73
N ASP A 187 -4.63 -32.20 -0.39
CA ASP A 187 -5.65 -31.16 -0.34
C ASP A 187 -6.04 -30.72 -1.76
N ARG A 188 -7.27 -30.25 -1.92
CA ARG A 188 -7.68 -29.51 -3.12
C ARG A 188 -6.98 -28.16 -3.13
N VAL A 189 -6.44 -27.75 -4.26
CA VAL A 189 -5.76 -26.44 -4.35
C VAL A 189 -6.79 -25.33 -4.29
N ASN A 190 -6.94 -24.74 -3.11
CA ASN A 190 -7.85 -23.66 -2.85
C ASN A 190 -7.14 -22.30 -3.02
N ASN A 191 -7.57 -21.51 -4.02
CA ASN A 191 -6.97 -20.23 -4.37
C ASN A 191 -7.10 -19.18 -3.26
N ARG A 192 -8.16 -19.22 -2.46
CA ARG A 192 -8.35 -18.29 -1.34
C ARG A 192 -7.29 -18.52 -0.27
N ILE A 193 -7.04 -19.78 0.09
CA ILE A 193 -6.00 -20.14 1.06
C ILE A 193 -4.62 -19.80 0.51
N LEU A 194 -4.35 -20.20 -0.73
CA LEU A 194 -3.08 -19.96 -1.41
C LEU A 194 -2.75 -18.46 -1.49
N SER A 195 -3.71 -17.66 -1.96
CA SER A 195 -3.51 -16.20 -2.06
C SER A 195 -3.27 -15.53 -0.70
N ALA A 196 -4.01 -15.97 0.34
CA ALA A 196 -3.82 -15.42 1.70
C ALA A 196 -2.45 -15.83 2.28
N ASP A 197 -1.95 -17.01 1.95
CA ASP A 197 -0.63 -17.48 2.38
C ASP A 197 0.50 -16.72 1.66
N LEU A 198 0.35 -16.48 0.36
CA LEU A 198 1.29 -15.68 -0.41
C LEU A 198 1.29 -14.21 0.03
N ASP A 199 0.12 -13.61 0.26
CA ASP A 199 0.04 -12.26 0.79
C ASP A 199 0.82 -12.14 2.10
N TRP A 200 0.62 -13.09 3.02
CA TRP A 200 1.32 -13.08 4.30
C TRP A 200 2.84 -13.27 4.13
N LEU A 201 3.26 -14.21 3.31
CA LEU A 201 4.67 -14.48 3.06
C LEU A 201 5.37 -13.28 2.39
N ASN A 202 4.64 -12.52 1.55
CA ASN A 202 5.12 -11.33 0.84
C ASN A 202 4.95 -10.02 1.64
N GLU A 203 4.36 -10.04 2.83
CA GLU A 203 4.36 -8.89 3.76
C GLU A 203 5.80 -8.51 4.19
N ASN A 204 6.71 -9.49 4.23
CA ASN A 204 8.11 -9.22 4.53
C ASN A 204 8.86 -8.74 3.27
N PRO A 205 9.39 -7.53 3.30
CA PRO A 205 10.02 -6.89 2.15
C PRO A 205 11.33 -7.47 1.65
N ILE A 206 11.93 -8.38 2.35
CA ILE A 206 13.22 -8.96 1.97
C ILE A 206 13.12 -10.03 0.89
N ARG A 207 11.92 -10.45 0.54
CA ARG A 207 11.67 -11.48 -0.46
C ARG A 207 10.37 -11.23 -1.21
N GLU A 208 10.30 -11.87 -2.34
CA GLU A 208 9.10 -12.03 -3.14
C GLU A 208 8.92 -13.51 -3.42
N ILE A 209 7.73 -14.04 -3.15
CA ILE A 209 7.41 -15.45 -3.35
C ILE A 209 6.28 -15.54 -4.37
N SER A 210 6.56 -16.26 -5.44
CA SER A 210 5.60 -16.61 -6.47
C SER A 210 5.31 -18.11 -6.45
N VAL A 211 4.23 -18.52 -7.12
CA VAL A 211 3.83 -19.92 -7.22
C VAL A 211 4.02 -20.41 -8.64
N VAL A 212 4.72 -21.53 -8.78
CA VAL A 212 4.82 -22.28 -10.02
C VAL A 212 4.12 -23.63 -9.84
N TYR A 213 3.20 -23.93 -10.75
CA TYR A 213 2.52 -25.23 -10.78
C TYR A 213 3.29 -26.17 -11.70
N GLU A 214 3.66 -27.34 -11.17
CA GLU A 214 4.31 -28.42 -11.91
C GLU A 214 3.40 -29.66 -11.92
N LYS A 215 3.55 -30.53 -12.92
CA LYS A 215 2.80 -31.79 -12.95
C LYS A 215 3.28 -32.68 -11.80
N GLY A 216 2.36 -33.16 -10.97
CA GLY A 216 2.68 -34.09 -9.89
C GLY A 216 3.11 -35.47 -10.39
N GLU A 217 3.72 -36.26 -9.51
CA GLU A 217 4.15 -37.64 -9.79
C GLU A 217 2.96 -38.58 -10.00
N GLU A 218 1.89 -38.40 -9.22
CA GLU A 218 0.66 -39.16 -9.34
C GLU A 218 -0.30 -38.50 -10.35
N ASP A 219 -1.04 -39.35 -11.10
CA ASP A 219 -2.04 -38.82 -12.04
C ASP A 219 -3.17 -38.10 -11.30
N GLY A 220 -3.49 -36.88 -11.74
CA GLY A 220 -4.47 -36.01 -11.08
C GLY A 220 -3.90 -35.15 -9.95
N THR A 221 -2.58 -35.15 -9.76
CA THR A 221 -1.93 -34.26 -8.80
C THR A 221 -1.16 -33.12 -9.49
N THR A 222 -1.05 -32.01 -8.79
CA THR A 222 -0.25 -30.83 -9.19
C THR A 222 0.68 -30.50 -8.04
N ASP A 223 1.98 -30.41 -8.32
CA ASP A 223 2.97 -29.96 -7.36
C ASP A 223 3.01 -28.43 -7.32
N ILE A 224 3.23 -27.87 -6.15
CA ILE A 224 3.42 -26.44 -5.94
C ILE A 224 4.87 -26.17 -5.57
N VAL A 225 5.53 -25.36 -6.41
CA VAL A 225 6.85 -24.81 -6.16
C VAL A 225 6.71 -23.36 -5.75
N LEU A 226 7.13 -23.04 -4.54
CA LEU A 226 7.25 -21.68 -4.05
C LEU A 226 8.59 -21.13 -4.50
N ASP A 227 8.57 -20.28 -5.54
CA ASP A 227 9.77 -19.66 -6.10
C ASP A 227 10.06 -18.35 -5.38
N VAL A 228 11.23 -18.27 -4.74
CA VAL A 228 11.61 -17.22 -3.80
C VAL A 228 12.70 -16.37 -4.41
N GLU A 229 12.42 -15.12 -4.63
CA GLU A 229 13.41 -14.10 -4.97
C GLU A 229 13.76 -13.31 -3.71
N GLU A 230 14.98 -13.44 -3.21
CA GLU A 230 15.44 -12.73 -2.03
C GLU A 230 16.18 -11.47 -2.41
N ARG A 231 15.92 -10.41 -1.65
CA ARG A 231 16.55 -9.09 -1.79
C ARG A 231 17.68 -8.94 -0.77
N ASN A 232 18.52 -7.94 -0.99
CA ASN A 232 19.56 -7.59 -0.02
C ASN A 232 18.92 -7.35 1.36
N GLN A 233 19.43 -8.05 2.37
CA GLN A 233 18.95 -7.88 3.74
C GLN A 233 19.46 -6.62 4.41
N ILE A 234 20.51 -6.03 3.88
CA ILE A 234 21.07 -4.77 4.36
C ILE A 234 20.95 -3.77 3.21
N THR A 235 20.23 -2.71 3.42
CA THR A 235 20.11 -1.60 2.48
C THR A 235 20.53 -0.33 3.21
N ALA A 236 21.60 0.30 2.75
CA ALA A 236 22.02 1.60 3.22
C ALA A 236 21.63 2.67 2.21
N TYR A 237 21.28 3.87 2.66
CA TYR A 237 20.98 4.96 1.78
C TYR A 237 21.45 6.31 2.33
N ALA A 238 21.72 7.23 1.41
CA ALA A 238 22.01 8.62 1.71
C ALA A 238 21.11 9.51 0.84
N GLY A 239 20.52 10.54 1.44
CA GLY A 239 19.63 11.45 0.76
C GLY A 239 20.01 12.90 0.98
N PHE A 240 19.61 13.74 0.04
CA PHE A 240 19.67 15.20 0.10
C PHE A 240 18.33 15.75 -0.38
N ALA A 241 17.83 16.78 0.30
CA ALA A 241 16.63 17.50 -0.15
C ALA A 241 16.68 18.96 0.32
N ASN A 242 16.07 19.86 -0.45
CA ASN A 242 15.91 21.25 -0.08
C ASN A 242 14.53 21.54 0.55
N THR A 243 14.05 20.62 1.37
CA THR A 243 12.70 20.62 1.97
C THR A 243 12.70 21.05 3.44
N GLY A 244 13.77 21.66 3.90
CA GLY A 244 13.87 22.21 5.26
C GLY A 244 13.25 23.59 5.38
N LEU A 245 13.16 24.06 6.62
CA LEU A 245 12.72 25.40 6.97
C LEU A 245 13.90 26.38 6.98
N ASP A 246 13.65 27.62 6.61
CA ASP A 246 14.65 28.68 6.61
C ASP A 246 15.29 28.89 7.99
N SER A 247 14.49 28.71 9.05
CA SER A 247 14.92 28.94 10.43
C SER A 247 15.94 27.91 10.95
N ILE A 248 15.98 26.71 10.38
CA ILE A 248 16.88 25.63 10.82
C ILE A 248 17.77 25.08 9.68
N GLY A 249 17.52 25.48 8.44
CA GLY A 249 18.24 25.04 7.25
C GLY A 249 17.33 24.46 6.19
N ARG A 250 17.40 25.05 4.98
CA ARG A 250 16.64 24.56 3.82
C ARG A 250 17.14 23.23 3.31
N ASN A 251 18.45 23.04 3.35
CA ASN A 251 19.10 21.83 2.85
C ASN A 251 19.18 20.79 3.98
N GLN A 252 18.71 19.59 3.68
CA GLN A 252 18.70 18.50 4.65
C GLN A 252 19.37 17.28 4.05
N PHE A 253 20.15 16.60 4.87
CA PHE A 253 20.73 15.30 4.59
C PHE A 253 20.00 14.22 5.37
N SER A 254 19.94 13.04 4.80
CA SER A 254 19.45 11.84 5.47
C SER A 254 20.37 10.67 5.21
N PHE A 255 20.60 9.86 6.24
CA PHE A 255 21.39 8.64 6.17
C PHE A 255 20.62 7.53 6.87
N GLY A 256 20.49 6.41 6.22
CA GLY A 256 19.72 5.32 6.83
C GLY A 256 20.24 3.95 6.50
N VAL A 257 19.85 2.99 7.33
CA VAL A 257 20.09 1.58 7.14
C VAL A 257 18.83 0.80 7.46
N ASN A 258 18.47 -0.12 6.57
CA ASN A 258 17.39 -1.08 6.77
C ASN A 258 17.99 -2.49 6.83
N LEU A 259 17.59 -3.25 7.84
CA LEU A 259 17.96 -4.63 8.04
C LEU A 259 16.71 -5.49 7.92
N GLY A 260 16.68 -6.34 6.90
CA GLY A 260 15.69 -7.41 6.83
C GLY A 260 16.21 -8.63 7.58
N ASN A 261 15.36 -9.26 8.36
CA ASN A 261 15.69 -10.47 9.12
C ASN A 261 16.91 -10.37 10.09
N PRO A 262 17.11 -9.27 10.86
CA PRO A 262 18.31 -9.02 11.65
C PRO A 262 18.63 -10.11 12.68
N PHE A 263 17.68 -10.94 13.05
CA PHE A 263 17.85 -12.00 14.07
C PHE A 263 17.49 -13.39 13.55
N GLY A 264 17.35 -13.58 12.22
CA GLY A 264 16.85 -14.83 11.63
C GLY A 264 15.43 -15.19 12.04
N ARG A 265 14.59 -14.19 12.37
CA ARG A 265 13.20 -14.35 12.83
C ARG A 265 12.19 -13.67 11.91
N GLU A 266 12.62 -13.32 10.70
CA GLU A 266 11.78 -12.66 9.70
C GLU A 266 11.28 -11.26 10.13
N HIS A 267 11.97 -10.60 11.03
CA HIS A 267 11.67 -9.23 11.47
C HIS A 267 12.36 -8.21 10.55
N ALA A 268 11.94 -6.96 10.61
CA ALA A 268 12.61 -5.85 9.95
C ALA A 268 13.00 -4.77 10.96
N PHE A 269 14.14 -4.15 10.72
CA PHE A 269 14.63 -3.03 11.52
C PHE A 269 15.12 -1.93 10.58
N GLY A 270 14.88 -0.68 10.92
CA GLY A 270 15.43 0.45 10.20
C GLY A 270 15.82 1.57 11.14
N TYR A 271 16.90 2.25 10.78
CA TYR A 271 17.36 3.46 11.44
C TYR A 271 17.63 4.53 10.39
N ASN A 272 17.28 5.77 10.70
CA ASN A 272 17.55 6.93 9.88
C ASN A 272 18.02 8.11 10.73
N LEU A 273 19.04 8.80 10.27
CA LEU A 273 19.55 10.08 10.75
C LEU A 273 19.21 11.16 9.73
N GLY A 274 18.50 12.21 10.14
CA GLY A 274 18.29 13.43 9.39
C GLY A 274 19.05 14.58 10.02
N ALA A 275 19.63 15.46 9.21
CA ALA A 275 20.36 16.63 9.68
C ALA A 275 20.24 17.79 8.70
N ASP A 276 20.44 19.02 9.18
CA ASP A 276 20.69 20.18 8.32
C ASP A 276 22.09 20.13 7.69
N GLU A 277 22.40 21.06 6.83
CA GLU A 277 23.66 21.09 6.08
C GLU A 277 24.91 21.29 6.95
N THR A 278 24.76 21.81 8.16
CA THR A 278 25.86 22.05 9.12
C THR A 278 25.93 21.01 10.22
N PHE A 279 24.90 20.18 10.40
CA PHE A 279 24.72 19.25 11.51
C PHE A 279 24.68 19.94 12.89
N GLU A 280 24.23 21.22 12.93
CA GLU A 280 24.20 22.03 14.15
C GLU A 280 22.77 22.39 14.57
N PHE A 281 21.89 22.63 13.58
CA PHE A 281 20.56 23.20 13.83
C PHE A 281 19.44 22.16 13.78
N LEU A 282 19.68 21.02 13.15
CA LEU A 282 18.76 19.89 13.11
C LEU A 282 19.52 18.56 13.26
N GLU A 283 19.13 17.79 14.24
CA GLU A 283 19.51 16.39 14.38
C GLU A 283 18.26 15.57 14.68
N ALA A 284 17.97 14.61 13.80
CA ALA A 284 16.75 13.83 13.86
C ALA A 284 17.05 12.35 13.70
N HIS A 285 16.85 11.59 14.75
CA HIS A 285 16.99 10.13 14.77
C HIS A 285 15.61 9.49 14.66
N SER A 286 15.45 8.51 13.82
CA SER A 286 14.27 7.66 13.79
C SER A 286 14.65 6.19 13.65
N LEU A 287 13.88 5.35 14.27
CA LEU A 287 14.04 3.90 14.20
C LEU A 287 12.67 3.22 14.12
N PHE A 288 12.64 2.08 13.48
CA PHE A 288 11.50 1.18 13.54
C PHE A 288 11.95 -0.27 13.69
N TYR A 289 11.10 -1.04 14.31
CA TYR A 289 11.20 -2.48 14.39
C TYR A 289 9.85 -3.09 14.07
N GLN A 290 9.82 -4.02 13.13
CA GLN A 290 8.60 -4.70 12.68
C GLN A 290 8.76 -6.19 12.88
N ALA A 291 7.83 -6.80 13.60
CA ALA A 291 7.76 -8.22 13.85
C ALA A 291 6.56 -8.83 13.12
N PHE A 292 6.81 -9.84 12.29
CA PHE A 292 5.78 -10.67 11.68
C PHE A 292 5.47 -11.83 12.62
N LEU A 293 4.29 -11.80 13.23
CA LEU A 293 3.93 -12.72 14.31
C LEU A 293 3.42 -14.07 13.74
N PRO A 294 3.63 -15.19 14.43
CA PRO A 294 3.25 -16.52 13.92
C PRO A 294 1.76 -16.68 13.58
N TRP A 295 0.90 -15.88 14.22
CA TRP A 295 -0.55 -15.86 13.97
C TRP A 295 -0.96 -14.85 12.89
N ARG A 296 0.00 -14.43 12.04
CA ARG A 296 -0.20 -13.58 10.87
C ARG A 296 -0.61 -12.13 11.16
N HIS A 297 -0.29 -11.62 12.32
CA HIS A 297 -0.42 -10.20 12.63
C HIS A 297 0.96 -9.54 12.61
N THR A 298 0.98 -8.23 12.47
CA THR A 298 2.22 -7.45 12.47
C THR A 298 2.25 -6.52 13.66
N LEU A 299 3.34 -6.55 14.43
CA LEU A 299 3.64 -5.56 15.46
C LEU A 299 4.73 -4.63 14.93
N ARG A 300 4.47 -3.33 14.93
CA ARG A 300 5.45 -2.30 14.58
C ARG A 300 5.69 -1.39 15.77
N LEU A 301 6.94 -1.26 16.16
CA LEU A 301 7.41 -0.29 17.13
C LEU A 301 8.22 0.76 16.37
N SER A 302 7.93 2.03 16.57
CA SER A 302 8.71 3.12 15.99
C SER A 302 9.01 4.18 17.02
N GLY A 303 10.20 4.76 16.95
CA GLY A 303 10.64 5.81 17.84
C GLY A 303 11.37 6.90 17.07
N SER A 304 11.29 8.13 17.56
CA SER A 304 12.07 9.24 17.05
C SER A 304 12.51 10.18 18.16
N TYR A 305 13.65 10.79 17.92
CA TYR A 305 14.23 11.86 18.72
C TYR A 305 14.69 12.95 17.79
N VAL A 306 14.22 14.18 18.01
CA VAL A 306 14.56 15.33 17.18
C VAL A 306 15.03 16.46 18.07
N LEU A 307 16.22 16.96 17.79
CA LEU A 307 16.77 18.18 18.33
C LEU A 307 16.75 19.24 17.23
N SER A 308 16.19 20.41 17.51
CA SER A 308 16.20 21.55 16.59
C SER A 308 16.54 22.83 17.32
N GLU A 309 17.36 23.66 16.67
CA GLU A 309 17.76 24.96 17.18
C GLU A 309 17.71 25.99 16.04
N ALA A 310 17.19 27.19 16.31
CA ALA A 310 17.14 28.22 15.28
C ALA A 310 18.55 28.74 14.98
N ARG A 311 18.83 29.01 13.68
CA ARG A 311 20.12 29.55 13.22
C ARG A 311 20.40 30.93 13.84
N ASP A 312 21.70 31.21 14.06
CA ASP A 312 22.18 32.47 14.54
C ASP A 312 21.78 33.67 13.62
N GLY A 313 21.53 34.81 14.23
CA GLY A 313 21.11 36.05 13.54
C GLY A 313 19.71 36.50 13.91
N VAL A 314 19.00 35.76 14.73
CA VAL A 314 17.75 36.15 15.36
C VAL A 314 18.07 36.48 16.82
N GLU A 315 17.76 37.71 17.28
CA GLU A 315 17.94 38.08 18.71
C GLU A 315 17.25 37.10 19.67
N VAL A 316 16.39 36.23 19.14
CA VAL A 316 15.60 35.26 19.85
C VAL A 316 15.85 33.89 19.21
N GLY A 317 16.57 33.02 19.90
CA GLY A 317 16.76 31.63 19.55
C GLY A 317 15.60 30.75 20.05
N ILE A 318 15.30 29.69 19.32
CA ILE A 318 14.34 28.67 19.74
C ILE A 318 15.05 27.33 19.70
N LYS A 319 15.02 26.62 20.82
CA LYS A 319 15.51 25.24 20.92
C LYS A 319 14.37 24.32 21.25
N GLY A 320 14.26 23.22 20.51
CA GLY A 320 13.22 22.23 20.73
C GLY A 320 13.74 20.81 20.76
N VAL A 321 13.24 20.02 21.69
CA VAL A 321 13.46 18.58 21.75
C VAL A 321 12.12 17.89 21.58
N SER A 322 12.01 17.00 20.62
CA SER A 322 10.81 16.18 20.42
C SER A 322 11.14 14.71 20.45
N LYS A 323 10.32 13.95 21.13
CA LYS A 323 10.41 12.49 21.24
C LYS A 323 9.06 11.89 20.89
N GLN A 324 9.08 10.81 20.14
CA GLN A 324 7.86 10.04 19.87
C GLN A 324 8.16 8.55 19.98
N LEU A 325 7.21 7.81 20.52
CA LEU A 325 7.19 6.35 20.51
C LEU A 325 5.79 5.91 20.07
N THR A 326 5.74 5.05 19.07
CA THR A 326 4.49 4.46 18.56
C THR A 326 4.58 2.94 18.64
N ALA A 327 3.55 2.31 19.19
CA ALA A 327 3.33 0.87 19.08
C ALA A 327 2.06 0.62 18.28
N ALA A 328 2.17 -0.05 17.13
CA ALA A 328 1.06 -0.34 16.24
C ALA A 328 0.91 -1.84 16.03
N TYR A 329 -0.31 -2.34 16.16
CA TYR A 329 -0.67 -3.73 15.96
C TYR A 329 -1.65 -3.84 14.79
N ARG A 330 -1.22 -4.49 13.70
CA ARG A 330 -1.98 -4.63 12.46
C ARG A 330 -2.52 -6.04 12.33
N ILE A 331 -3.81 -6.13 12.05
CA ILE A 331 -4.58 -7.36 11.92
C ILE A 331 -5.09 -7.42 10.49
N PRO A 332 -4.57 -8.33 9.64
CA PRO A 332 -5.18 -8.59 8.34
C PRO A 332 -6.54 -9.27 8.55
N LEU A 333 -7.51 -8.89 7.73
CA LEU A 333 -8.83 -9.48 7.73
C LEU A 333 -9.00 -10.40 6.52
N ASP A 334 -9.92 -11.35 6.62
CA ASP A 334 -10.23 -12.25 5.52
C ASP A 334 -10.82 -11.49 4.32
N ARG A 335 -10.38 -11.82 3.11
CA ARG A 335 -10.86 -11.20 1.89
C ARG A 335 -12.37 -11.35 1.75
N PRO A 336 -13.11 -10.26 1.39
CA PRO A 336 -14.57 -10.35 1.27
C PRO A 336 -14.99 -11.30 0.13
N GLU A 337 -16.05 -12.07 0.32
CA GLU A 337 -16.54 -13.04 -0.67
C GLU A 337 -16.99 -12.38 -1.98
N PHE A 338 -17.56 -11.16 -1.89
CA PHE A 338 -18.04 -10.42 -3.06
C PHE A 338 -16.91 -9.82 -3.92
N ASN A 339 -15.70 -9.68 -3.37
CA ASN A 339 -14.53 -9.23 -4.13
C ASN A 339 -13.23 -9.73 -3.52
N ARG A 340 -12.68 -10.78 -4.11
CA ARG A 340 -11.49 -11.50 -3.61
C ARG A 340 -10.17 -10.78 -3.87
N SER A 341 -10.17 -9.71 -4.66
CA SER A 341 -8.98 -8.90 -4.89
C SER A 341 -8.76 -7.84 -3.80
N TRP A 342 -9.73 -7.64 -2.89
CA TRP A 342 -9.63 -6.66 -1.82
C TRP A 342 -8.76 -7.19 -0.68
N ARG A 343 -7.88 -6.31 -0.21
CA ARG A 343 -7.08 -6.52 1.01
C ARG A 343 -7.52 -5.50 2.04
N HIS A 344 -7.73 -5.91 3.27
CA HIS A 344 -8.13 -4.99 4.31
C HIS A 344 -7.57 -5.35 5.68
N TYR A 345 -7.39 -4.32 6.50
CA TYR A 345 -6.66 -4.41 7.75
C TYR A 345 -7.32 -3.53 8.81
N VAL A 346 -7.24 -3.99 10.05
CA VAL A 346 -7.47 -3.14 11.23
C VAL A 346 -6.13 -2.88 11.89
N THR A 347 -5.88 -1.62 12.25
CA THR A 347 -4.69 -1.25 13.01
C THR A 347 -5.11 -0.57 14.30
N LEU A 348 -4.56 -1.05 15.42
CA LEU A 348 -4.67 -0.43 16.72
C LEU A 348 -3.29 0.10 17.09
N ALA A 349 -3.21 1.35 17.53
CA ALA A 349 -1.94 1.94 17.90
C ALA A 349 -2.05 2.78 19.18
N PHE A 350 -0.92 2.91 19.86
CA PHE A 350 -0.70 3.83 20.95
C PHE A 350 0.49 4.72 20.60
N ASP A 351 0.30 6.03 20.74
CA ASP A 351 1.34 7.03 20.56
C ASP A 351 1.66 7.73 21.86
N TYR A 352 2.93 7.77 22.20
CA TYR A 352 3.50 8.70 23.17
C TYR A 352 4.30 9.75 22.43
N LYS A 353 4.03 11.03 22.71
CA LYS A 353 4.79 12.16 22.17
C LYS A 353 5.18 13.09 23.32
N SER A 354 6.41 13.60 23.28
CA SER A 354 6.88 14.62 24.23
C SER A 354 7.58 15.70 23.44
N THR A 355 7.18 16.95 23.64
CA THR A 355 7.82 18.12 23.02
C THR A 355 8.16 19.11 24.12
N ASP A 356 9.42 19.47 24.18
CA ASP A 356 9.98 20.50 25.04
C ASP A 356 10.48 21.63 24.15
N THR A 357 9.96 22.84 24.34
CA THR A 357 10.31 24.02 23.52
C THR A 357 10.72 25.16 24.43
N GLY A 358 11.95 25.61 24.29
CA GLY A 358 12.53 26.75 24.99
C GLY A 358 12.68 27.97 24.08
N LEU A 359 12.42 29.16 24.63
CA LEU A 359 12.70 30.43 24.01
C LEU A 359 13.93 31.01 24.67
N ILE A 360 14.97 31.27 23.89
CA ILE A 360 16.25 31.85 24.33
C ILE A 360 16.38 33.27 23.80
N PHE A 361 16.71 34.21 24.66
CA PHE A 361 17.00 35.62 24.28
C PHE A 361 18.29 36.09 24.94
N GLY A 362 19.24 36.54 24.13
CA GLY A 362 20.54 36.95 24.62
C GLY A 362 21.29 35.88 25.43
N GLY A 363 21.04 34.60 25.17
CA GLY A 363 21.62 33.44 25.88
C GLY A 363 20.91 33.03 27.16
N ALA A 364 19.79 33.67 27.52
CA ALA A 364 18.97 33.31 28.67
C ALA A 364 17.66 32.64 28.25
N ASP A 365 17.30 31.56 28.93
CA ASP A 365 15.99 30.90 28.74
C ASP A 365 14.88 31.79 29.27
N LEU A 366 13.98 32.25 28.40
CA LEU A 366 12.85 33.10 28.76
C LEU A 366 11.57 32.33 29.03
N LEU A 367 11.31 31.27 28.28
CA LEU A 367 10.11 30.46 28.38
C LEU A 367 10.47 29.00 28.06
N SER A 368 9.91 28.11 28.80
CA SER A 368 9.93 26.67 28.49
C SER A 368 8.50 26.15 28.53
N SER A 369 8.11 25.41 27.52
CA SER A 369 6.82 24.74 27.43
C SER A 369 7.04 23.26 27.14
N GLN A 370 6.59 22.41 28.05
CA GLN A 370 6.64 20.97 27.87
C GLN A 370 5.23 20.41 27.75
N ILE A 371 4.99 19.64 26.69
CA ILE A 371 3.75 18.88 26.52
C ILE A 371 4.07 17.41 26.30
N GLN A 372 3.23 16.57 26.84
CA GLN A 372 3.23 15.14 26.61
C GLN A 372 1.85 14.73 26.07
N VAL A 373 1.82 13.91 25.05
CA VAL A 373 0.59 13.39 24.46
C VAL A 373 0.61 11.88 24.59
N GLY A 374 -0.41 11.32 25.23
CA GLY A 374 -0.71 9.91 25.19
C GLY A 374 -2.02 9.71 24.45
N GLN A 375 -2.01 9.01 23.32
CA GLN A 375 -3.20 8.83 22.52
C GLN A 375 -3.32 7.43 21.95
N PHE A 376 -4.57 6.98 21.76
CA PHE A 376 -4.92 5.73 21.12
C PHE A 376 -5.46 5.99 19.74
N GLN A 377 -5.13 5.10 18.80
CA GLN A 377 -5.62 5.15 17.42
C GLN A 377 -6.26 3.83 17.06
N GLY A 378 -7.41 3.89 16.40
CA GLY A 378 -8.01 2.79 15.68
C GLY A 378 -8.21 3.16 14.22
N SER A 379 -7.77 2.33 13.28
CA SER A 379 -7.97 2.60 11.86
C SER A 379 -8.31 1.34 11.08
N TYR A 380 -9.05 1.53 10.01
CA TYR A 380 -9.38 0.53 9.02
C TYR A 380 -8.83 0.96 7.67
N GLU A 381 -8.09 0.07 7.04
CA GLU A 381 -7.54 0.24 5.70
C GLU A 381 -8.13 -0.81 4.77
N PHE A 382 -8.52 -0.42 3.59
CA PHE A 382 -8.83 -1.33 2.51
C PHE A 382 -8.19 -0.88 1.21
N ALA A 383 -7.78 -1.85 0.41
CA ALA A 383 -7.06 -1.64 -0.83
C ALA A 383 -7.55 -2.64 -1.88
N PHE A 384 -7.75 -2.16 -3.09
CA PHE A 384 -8.24 -3.00 -4.18
C PHE A 384 -7.73 -2.54 -5.55
N PRO A 385 -7.36 -3.50 -6.42
CA PRO A 385 -7.14 -3.26 -7.83
C PRO A 385 -8.47 -3.24 -8.58
N ASP A 386 -8.50 -2.50 -9.68
CA ASP A 386 -9.56 -2.57 -10.70
C ASP A 386 -8.92 -2.53 -12.11
N PRO A 387 -9.67 -2.69 -13.21
CA PRO A 387 -9.11 -2.71 -14.56
C PRO A 387 -8.32 -1.45 -14.96
N TYR A 388 -8.51 -0.35 -14.24
CA TYR A 388 -7.89 0.94 -14.53
C TYR A 388 -6.77 1.30 -13.57
N GLY A 389 -6.59 0.57 -12.46
CA GLY A 389 -5.55 0.87 -11.50
C GLY A 389 -5.80 0.33 -10.10
N TYR A 390 -5.31 1.06 -9.12
CA TYR A 390 -5.31 0.64 -7.71
C TYR A 390 -5.80 1.75 -6.79
N THR A 391 -6.64 1.39 -5.82
CA THR A 391 -7.17 2.33 -4.80
C THR A 391 -6.84 1.81 -3.41
N ARG A 392 -6.37 2.71 -2.53
CA ARG A 392 -6.25 2.46 -1.09
C ARG A 392 -7.02 3.53 -0.34
N VAL A 393 -7.81 3.11 0.63
CA VAL A 393 -8.57 3.99 1.52
C VAL A 393 -8.26 3.63 2.96
N THR A 394 -7.93 4.63 3.77
CA THR A 394 -7.74 4.48 5.21
C THR A 394 -8.69 5.44 5.93
N ALA A 395 -9.37 4.97 6.94
CA ALA A 395 -10.17 5.81 7.84
C ALA A 395 -9.93 5.40 9.28
N GLY A 396 -9.94 6.35 10.20
CA GLY A 396 -9.67 6.05 11.59
C GLY A 396 -10.06 7.18 12.53
N ILE A 397 -9.92 6.87 13.80
CA ILE A 397 -10.13 7.78 14.91
C ILE A 397 -8.90 7.78 15.82
N VAL A 398 -8.62 8.93 16.39
CA VAL A 398 -7.56 9.13 17.39
C VAL A 398 -8.17 9.83 18.59
N GLY A 399 -7.82 9.39 19.79
CA GLY A 399 -8.28 10.01 21.02
C GLY A 399 -7.23 9.98 22.12
N SER A 400 -7.10 11.08 22.82
CA SER A 400 -6.35 11.22 24.06
C SER A 400 -7.34 11.40 25.20
N PRO A 401 -7.27 10.60 26.26
CA PRO A 401 -8.13 10.80 27.44
C PRO A 401 -7.63 11.91 28.39
N GLY A 402 -6.45 12.49 28.12
CA GLY A 402 -5.78 13.38 29.06
C GLY A 402 -5.18 12.65 30.27
N ASP A 403 -4.41 13.35 31.06
CA ASP A 403 -3.85 12.94 32.36
C ASP A 403 -3.12 11.57 32.42
N LEU A 404 -2.65 11.09 31.27
CA LEU A 404 -1.86 9.84 31.19
C LEU A 404 -0.41 10.04 31.65
N PHE A 405 0.11 11.27 31.55
CA PHE A 405 1.49 11.65 31.87
C PHE A 405 1.52 13.01 32.55
N GLU A 406 2.63 13.36 33.18
CA GLU A 406 2.81 14.58 33.98
C GLU A 406 2.44 15.85 33.21
N HIS A 407 2.80 15.98 31.93
CA HIS A 407 2.51 17.11 31.08
C HIS A 407 1.43 16.82 30.01
N ASN A 408 0.61 15.79 30.23
CA ASN A 408 -0.59 15.48 29.44
C ASN A 408 -1.83 16.11 30.07
N THR A 409 -1.76 17.38 30.41
CA THR A 409 -2.80 18.11 31.14
C THR A 409 -3.27 19.33 30.37
N ASP A 410 -4.48 19.80 30.66
CA ASP A 410 -5.01 21.04 30.06
C ASP A 410 -4.10 22.24 30.34
N ALA A 411 -3.52 22.32 31.53
CA ALA A 411 -2.61 23.42 31.89
C ALA A 411 -1.37 23.46 30.98
N SER A 412 -0.73 22.30 30.76
CA SER A 412 0.44 22.17 29.87
C SER A 412 0.07 22.48 28.42
N PHE A 413 -1.09 22.02 27.96
CA PHE A 413 -1.54 22.22 26.59
C PHE A 413 -1.92 23.67 26.32
N GLN A 414 -2.59 24.33 27.27
CA GLN A 414 -2.93 25.75 27.18
C GLN A 414 -1.71 26.67 27.26
N ALA A 415 -0.66 26.28 27.97
CA ALA A 415 0.62 27.00 27.96
C ALA A 415 1.29 26.96 26.58
N SER A 416 1.17 25.85 25.85
CA SER A 416 1.68 25.69 24.48
C SER A 416 0.75 26.32 23.43
N ARG A 417 -0.56 26.09 23.55
CA ARG A 417 -1.59 26.63 22.64
C ARG A 417 -2.86 26.94 23.42
N SER A 418 -3.14 28.21 23.60
CA SER A 418 -4.29 28.65 24.38
C SER A 418 -5.59 28.07 23.85
N GLY A 419 -6.40 27.48 24.77
CA GLY A 419 -7.67 26.80 24.50
C GLY A 419 -7.54 25.35 24.03
N ALA A 420 -6.33 24.79 23.91
CA ALA A 420 -6.14 23.37 23.69
C ALA A 420 -6.44 22.58 24.97
N THR A 421 -6.99 21.39 24.82
CA THR A 421 -7.33 20.47 25.91
C THR A 421 -6.56 19.15 25.76
N ALA A 422 -6.26 18.49 26.87
CA ALA A 422 -5.57 17.21 26.89
C ALA A 422 -6.50 16.03 26.53
N ASP A 423 -7.78 16.19 26.84
CA ASP A 423 -8.85 15.29 26.39
C ASP A 423 -9.36 15.79 25.04
N TYR A 424 -9.14 15.01 23.99
CA TYR A 424 -9.59 15.33 22.64
C TYR A 424 -9.76 14.05 21.81
N TRP A 425 -10.51 14.21 20.73
CA TRP A 425 -10.56 13.20 19.70
C TRP A 425 -10.67 13.85 18.31
N TYR A 426 -10.26 13.10 17.28
CA TYR A 426 -10.46 13.47 15.90
C TYR A 426 -10.61 12.24 15.01
N GLY A 427 -11.38 12.40 13.94
CA GLY A 427 -11.45 11.44 12.83
C GLY A 427 -10.50 11.84 11.71
N PHE A 428 -9.98 10.87 10.98
CA PHE A 428 -9.17 11.10 9.78
C PHE A 428 -9.51 10.13 8.67
N GLY A 429 -9.26 10.55 7.44
CA GLY A 429 -9.41 9.73 6.26
C GLY A 429 -8.33 10.03 5.24
N LYS A 430 -7.96 9.02 4.45
CA LYS A 430 -6.99 9.13 3.36
C LYS A 430 -7.44 8.24 2.20
N ILE A 431 -7.28 8.75 0.98
CA ILE A 431 -7.51 8.04 -0.27
C ILE A 431 -6.28 8.23 -1.15
N ASP A 432 -5.71 7.13 -1.61
CA ASP A 432 -4.65 7.10 -2.63
C ASP A 432 -5.19 6.34 -3.84
N ARG A 433 -5.16 6.96 -5.01
CA ARG A 433 -5.59 6.35 -6.27
C ARG A 433 -4.52 6.50 -7.34
N THR A 434 -4.13 5.40 -7.96
CA THR A 434 -3.29 5.36 -9.17
C THR A 434 -4.13 4.81 -10.31
N THR A 435 -4.24 5.55 -11.41
CA THR A 435 -5.03 5.17 -12.58
C THR A 435 -4.13 5.13 -13.82
N LYS A 436 -4.11 3.99 -14.51
CA LYS A 436 -3.43 3.81 -15.78
C LYS A 436 -4.29 4.45 -16.89
N LEU A 437 -3.73 5.38 -17.63
CA LEU A 437 -4.36 6.06 -18.74
C LEU A 437 -3.85 5.52 -20.07
N PRO A 438 -4.56 5.74 -21.20
CA PRO A 438 -4.07 5.37 -22.52
C PRO A 438 -2.68 5.95 -22.82
N ARG A 439 -1.87 5.21 -23.60
CA ARG A 439 -0.50 5.56 -24.00
C ARG A 439 0.47 5.63 -22.81
N ASP A 440 0.28 4.77 -21.82
CA ASP A 440 1.13 4.61 -20.62
C ASP A 440 1.27 5.87 -19.74
N PHE A 441 0.33 6.82 -19.85
CA PHE A 441 0.20 7.88 -18.86
C PHE A 441 -0.37 7.31 -17.57
N THR A 442 0.05 7.90 -16.45
CA THR A 442 -0.49 7.56 -15.14
C THR A 442 -1.09 8.79 -14.48
N PHE A 443 -2.30 8.67 -13.95
CA PHE A 443 -2.92 9.69 -13.12
C PHE A 443 -2.91 9.22 -11.67
N ARG A 444 -2.29 10.01 -10.79
CA ARG A 444 -2.25 9.76 -9.35
C ARG A 444 -3.06 10.83 -8.63
N MET A 445 -3.91 10.41 -7.72
CA MET A 445 -4.68 11.28 -6.85
C MET A 445 -4.48 10.86 -5.40
N GLN A 446 -4.21 11.83 -4.55
CA GLN A 446 -4.13 11.65 -3.10
C GLN A 446 -5.05 12.67 -2.44
N ALA A 447 -5.84 12.22 -1.50
CA ALA A 447 -6.66 13.10 -0.67
C ALA A 447 -6.58 12.63 0.78
N SER A 448 -6.45 13.57 1.71
CA SER A 448 -6.51 13.27 3.14
C SER A 448 -7.24 14.36 3.88
N GLY A 449 -7.93 14.00 4.95
CA GLY A 449 -8.68 14.92 5.77
C GLY A 449 -8.64 14.54 7.24
N LYS A 450 -8.86 15.55 8.07
CA LYS A 450 -9.02 15.42 9.52
C LYS A 450 -10.19 16.28 9.97
N VAL A 451 -10.97 15.75 10.89
CA VAL A 451 -12.11 16.48 11.49
C VAL A 451 -12.01 16.35 13.01
N SER A 452 -11.96 17.50 13.70
CA SER A 452 -12.00 17.59 15.15
C SER A 452 -12.94 18.70 15.59
N THR A 453 -13.70 18.45 16.64
CA THR A 453 -14.50 19.49 17.32
C THR A 453 -13.68 20.22 18.39
N ASP A 454 -12.54 19.64 18.76
CA ASP A 454 -11.68 20.13 19.82
C ASP A 454 -10.54 20.97 19.24
N ARG A 455 -10.09 21.92 20.04
CA ARG A 455 -8.89 22.69 19.74
C ARG A 455 -7.67 21.83 20.10
N LEU A 456 -7.06 21.26 19.08
CA LEU A 456 -5.98 20.30 19.22
C LEU A 456 -4.69 20.97 19.71
N PRO A 457 -3.81 20.28 20.46
CA PRO A 457 -2.46 20.77 20.70
C PRO A 457 -1.70 20.93 19.38
N ALA A 458 -0.69 21.79 19.36
CA ALA A 458 0.06 22.12 18.15
C ALA A 458 0.66 20.88 17.45
N THR A 459 1.04 19.85 18.24
CA THR A 459 1.56 18.59 17.74
C THR A 459 0.52 17.74 16.98
N GLU A 460 -0.77 18.00 17.16
CA GLU A 460 -1.86 17.27 16.54
C GLU A 460 -2.55 18.04 15.41
N GLN A 461 -2.13 19.28 15.11
CA GLN A 461 -2.69 20.02 14.00
C GLN A 461 -2.30 19.43 12.64
N ILE A 462 -3.17 19.55 11.64
CA ILE A 462 -2.83 19.28 10.23
C ILE A 462 -2.03 20.45 9.67
N LEU A 463 -1.06 20.16 8.81
CA LEU A 463 -0.11 21.12 8.27
C LEU A 463 -0.18 21.17 6.77
N GLY A 464 -0.03 22.36 6.18
CA GLY A 464 -0.02 22.57 4.74
C GLY A 464 1.05 23.55 4.30
N GLY A 465 1.51 23.35 3.09
CA GLY A 465 2.65 24.03 2.45
C GLY A 465 3.87 23.13 2.39
N GLY A 466 4.63 23.24 1.30
CA GLY A 466 5.88 22.55 1.09
C GLY A 466 5.78 21.31 0.19
N TYR A 467 6.93 20.69 0.00
CA TYR A 467 7.16 19.58 -0.95
C TYR A 467 6.17 18.43 -0.81
N VAL A 468 5.68 18.23 0.38
CA VAL A 468 4.93 17.05 0.75
C VAL A 468 3.43 17.27 0.72
N THR A 469 2.97 18.50 0.81
CA THR A 469 1.55 18.85 0.90
C THR A 469 1.10 19.73 -0.24
N VAL A 470 1.50 21.00 -0.24
CA VAL A 470 1.18 21.96 -1.31
C VAL A 470 2.46 22.58 -1.84
N ARG A 471 2.95 22.07 -2.96
CA ARG A 471 4.17 22.55 -3.63
C ARG A 471 3.97 23.95 -4.18
N GLY A 472 5.04 24.73 -4.18
CA GLY A 472 5.01 26.16 -4.52
C GLY A 472 5.07 27.05 -3.28
N PHE A 473 4.80 26.50 -2.10
CA PHE A 473 4.87 27.18 -0.81
C PHE A 473 6.02 26.67 0.06
N ASP A 474 6.38 27.44 1.07
CA ASP A 474 7.30 27.02 2.11
C ASP A 474 6.68 25.94 3.00
N GLU A 475 7.52 25.16 3.68
CA GLU A 475 7.10 24.06 4.51
C GLU A 475 6.23 24.52 5.68
N SER A 476 5.06 23.89 5.86
CA SER A 476 4.19 24.05 7.03
C SER A 476 3.70 25.49 7.29
N ILE A 477 3.49 26.27 6.23
CA ILE A 477 3.11 27.71 6.36
C ILE A 477 1.68 27.89 6.87
N ILE A 478 0.79 26.92 6.72
CA ILE A 478 -0.55 26.91 7.31
C ILE A 478 -0.79 25.67 8.19
N ARG A 479 -1.72 25.83 9.13
CA ARG A 479 -2.14 24.74 10.03
C ARG A 479 -3.60 24.88 10.44
N GLY A 480 -4.21 23.76 10.86
CA GLY A 480 -5.58 23.73 11.36
C GLY A 480 -5.86 22.52 12.26
N ASP A 481 -6.97 22.57 12.95
CA ASP A 481 -7.47 21.43 13.77
C ASP A 481 -8.25 20.44 12.91
N SER A 482 -8.95 20.97 11.93
CA SER A 482 -9.64 20.22 10.86
C SER A 482 -9.15 20.67 9.50
N GLY A 483 -9.35 19.85 8.48
CA GLY A 483 -9.02 20.27 7.13
C GLY A 483 -8.83 19.14 6.16
N PHE A 484 -8.50 19.55 4.96
CA PHE A 484 -8.34 18.71 3.79
C PHE A 484 -7.03 19.05 3.07
N LEU A 485 -6.37 18.00 2.57
CA LEU A 485 -5.21 18.04 1.67
C LEU A 485 -5.55 17.23 0.43
N GLY A 486 -5.30 17.76 -0.75
CA GLY A 486 -5.48 17.09 -2.03
C GLY A 486 -4.29 17.28 -2.94
N SER A 487 -3.94 16.26 -3.69
CA SER A 487 -2.92 16.28 -4.74
C SER A 487 -3.37 15.47 -5.92
N ALA A 488 -3.18 16.00 -7.12
CA ALA A 488 -3.40 15.32 -8.39
C ALA A 488 -2.15 15.45 -9.26
N GLU A 489 -1.64 14.33 -9.76
CA GLU A 489 -0.48 14.29 -10.65
C GLU A 489 -0.81 13.56 -11.95
N LEU A 490 -0.43 14.15 -13.08
CA LEU A 490 -0.41 13.48 -14.38
C LEU A 490 1.03 13.18 -14.75
N ILE A 491 1.36 11.90 -14.85
CA ILE A 491 2.71 11.38 -15.04
C ILE A 491 2.83 10.85 -16.48
N SER A 492 3.91 11.23 -17.17
CA SER A 492 4.19 10.79 -18.52
C SER A 492 4.57 9.31 -18.59
N PRO A 493 4.50 8.68 -19.77
CA PRO A 493 5.18 7.43 -20.01
C PRO A 493 6.65 7.50 -19.61
N PRO A 494 7.25 6.39 -19.18
CA PRO A 494 8.67 6.34 -18.85
C PRO A 494 9.54 6.51 -20.11
N PHE A 495 10.69 7.15 -19.95
CA PHE A 495 11.71 7.27 -21.00
C PHE A 495 13.12 7.14 -20.41
N GLU A 496 14.08 6.77 -21.21
CA GLU A 496 15.49 6.62 -20.84
C GLU A 496 16.30 7.82 -21.33
N ILE A 497 17.28 8.25 -20.52
CA ILE A 497 18.22 9.32 -20.90
C ILE A 497 19.63 8.76 -21.08
N PHE A 498 20.05 7.88 -20.20
CA PHE A 498 21.40 7.33 -20.13
C PHE A 498 21.36 5.82 -20.40
N GLY A 499 21.22 5.39 -21.63
CA GLY A 499 20.98 4.01 -22.03
C GLY A 499 21.93 2.91 -21.45
N ASN A 500 22.96 3.28 -20.69
CA ASN A 500 23.89 2.36 -20.04
C ASN A 500 23.62 2.17 -18.53
N LEU A 501 22.65 2.90 -17.95
CA LEU A 501 22.42 2.94 -16.50
C LEU A 501 21.10 2.31 -16.06
N GLU A 502 20.34 1.69 -16.99
CA GLU A 502 18.99 1.18 -16.73
C GLU A 502 18.11 2.26 -16.07
N ASP A 503 18.25 3.49 -16.54
CA ASP A 503 17.58 4.64 -15.99
C ASP A 503 16.14 4.75 -16.51
N THR A 504 15.26 5.23 -15.64
CA THR A 504 13.86 5.48 -16.00
C THR A 504 13.46 6.87 -15.55
N TRP A 505 12.96 7.67 -16.47
CA TRP A 505 12.56 9.05 -16.22
C TRP A 505 11.09 9.26 -16.57
N ASN A 506 10.41 10.07 -15.77
CA ASN A 506 9.04 10.51 -16.00
C ASN A 506 8.94 12.01 -15.79
N LEU A 507 8.22 12.69 -16.69
CA LEU A 507 7.76 14.05 -16.45
C LEU A 507 6.41 13.99 -15.75
N PHE A 508 6.12 14.98 -14.93
CA PHE A 508 4.80 15.10 -14.31
C PHE A 508 4.34 16.55 -14.20
N ALA A 509 3.04 16.75 -14.29
CA ALA A 509 2.35 17.98 -13.91
C ALA A 509 1.49 17.71 -12.68
N PHE A 510 1.34 18.70 -11.81
CA PHE A 510 0.59 18.52 -10.56
C PHE A 510 -0.26 19.72 -10.19
N LEU A 511 -1.28 19.45 -9.40
CA LEU A 511 -2.12 20.42 -8.72
C LEU A 511 -2.31 19.95 -7.28
N ASP A 512 -1.90 20.79 -6.32
CA ASP A 512 -2.01 20.54 -4.89
C ASP A 512 -2.91 21.58 -4.23
N THR A 513 -3.69 21.16 -3.23
CA THR A 513 -4.54 22.07 -2.48
C THR A 513 -4.61 21.67 -1.01
N ALA A 514 -4.77 22.67 -0.14
CA ALA A 514 -5.05 22.52 1.28
C ALA A 514 -6.10 23.53 1.72
N ALA A 515 -7.01 23.14 2.58
CA ALA A 515 -7.94 24.06 3.23
C ALA A 515 -8.13 23.60 4.67
N PHE A 516 -7.92 24.52 5.61
CA PHE A 516 -7.91 24.20 7.04
C PHE A 516 -8.87 25.08 7.82
N ASP A 517 -9.34 24.55 8.92
CA ASP A 517 -10.18 25.24 9.87
C ASP A 517 -9.62 25.10 11.29
N ILE A 518 -9.84 26.12 12.10
CA ILE A 518 -9.43 26.18 13.49
C ILE A 518 -10.67 26.00 14.36
N SER A 519 -10.69 24.95 15.17
CA SER A 519 -11.79 24.71 16.10
C SER A 519 -11.84 25.79 17.17
N ARG A 520 -13.01 26.43 17.36
CA ARG A 520 -13.23 27.55 18.28
C ARG A 520 -12.22 28.68 18.02
N PRO A 521 -12.24 29.29 16.80
CA PRO A 521 -11.24 30.27 16.40
C PRO A 521 -11.33 31.52 17.25
N ARG A 522 -10.19 32.19 17.43
CA ARG A 522 -10.11 33.55 18.01
C ARG A 522 -10.35 34.60 16.93
N PRO A 523 -10.62 35.86 17.32
CA PRO A 523 -10.88 36.93 16.36
C PRO A 523 -9.72 37.20 15.37
N ASP A 524 -8.49 36.83 15.73
CA ASP A 524 -7.26 36.99 14.94
C ASP A 524 -6.84 35.76 14.17
N GLU A 525 -7.60 34.67 14.28
CA GLU A 525 -7.35 33.41 13.56
C GLU A 525 -8.26 33.30 12.34
N SER A 526 -7.71 32.85 11.24
CA SER A 526 -8.42 32.65 9.97
C SER A 526 -8.37 31.18 9.56
N SER A 527 -9.29 30.76 8.72
CA SER A 527 -9.29 29.46 8.05
C SER A 527 -8.49 29.57 6.75
N PRO A 528 -7.20 29.17 6.73
CA PRO A 528 -6.34 29.38 5.57
C PRO A 528 -6.56 28.29 4.51
N ALA A 529 -6.32 28.67 3.24
CA ALA A 529 -6.31 27.73 2.13
C ALA A 529 -5.16 28.04 1.15
N LEU A 530 -4.57 27.01 0.61
CA LEU A 530 -3.48 27.07 -0.37
C LEU A 530 -3.86 26.27 -1.62
N THR A 531 -3.42 26.77 -2.77
CA THR A 531 -3.41 25.99 -4.01
C THR A 531 -2.11 26.26 -4.74
N GLY A 532 -1.39 25.20 -5.07
CA GLY A 532 -0.16 25.24 -5.87
C GLY A 532 -0.26 24.32 -7.07
N GLY A 533 0.35 24.68 -8.17
CA GLY A 533 0.39 23.86 -9.37
C GLY A 533 1.74 23.96 -10.04
N GLY A 534 2.16 22.92 -10.73
CA GLY A 534 3.49 22.93 -11.30
C GLY A 534 3.83 21.72 -12.17
N ILE A 535 5.11 21.63 -12.46
CA ILE A 535 5.68 20.55 -13.26
C ILE A 535 6.94 20.00 -12.59
N GLY A 536 7.31 18.79 -12.95
CA GLY A 536 8.51 18.18 -12.41
C GLY A 536 8.99 16.98 -13.21
N VAL A 537 10.10 16.43 -12.75
CA VAL A 537 10.74 15.23 -13.29
C VAL A 537 11.11 14.30 -12.15
N THR A 538 10.88 13.03 -12.35
CA THR A 538 11.39 11.96 -11.49
C THR A 538 12.31 11.08 -12.33
N GLY A 539 13.48 10.75 -11.80
CA GLY A 539 14.43 9.83 -12.40
C GLY A 539 14.78 8.70 -11.43
N ARG A 540 14.81 7.48 -11.92
CA ARG A 540 15.36 6.32 -11.23
C ARG A 540 16.60 5.86 -11.98
N LEU A 541 17.69 5.62 -11.26
CA LEU A 541 18.98 5.18 -11.79
C LEU A 541 19.19 3.72 -11.39
N GLY A 542 18.62 2.78 -12.14
CA GLY A 542 18.60 1.37 -11.81
C GLY A 542 18.13 1.14 -10.37
N ASN A 543 18.89 0.36 -9.62
CA ASN A 543 18.67 0.11 -8.19
C ASN A 543 19.46 1.06 -7.28
N TYR A 544 20.21 2.02 -7.86
CA TYR A 544 21.19 2.83 -7.13
C TYR A 544 20.63 4.13 -6.59
N GLY A 545 19.50 4.63 -7.07
CA GLY A 545 18.95 5.84 -6.51
C GLY A 545 17.83 6.48 -7.29
N THR A 546 17.29 7.54 -6.69
CA THR A 546 16.19 8.33 -7.26
C THR A 546 16.51 9.81 -7.21
N ILE A 547 16.06 10.54 -8.22
CA ILE A 547 16.11 11.99 -8.31
C ILE A 547 14.70 12.49 -8.52
N ARG A 548 14.30 13.55 -7.81
CA ARG A 548 13.06 14.26 -8.08
C ARG A 548 13.30 15.76 -8.03
N ALA A 549 12.85 16.45 -9.06
CA ALA A 549 12.84 17.91 -9.09
C ALA A 549 11.47 18.39 -9.53
N SER A 550 10.95 19.43 -8.90
CA SER A 550 9.69 20.04 -9.31
C SER A 550 9.68 21.54 -8.99
N TYR A 551 9.09 22.31 -9.87
CA TYR A 551 8.80 23.72 -9.61
C TYR A 551 7.29 23.89 -9.46
N GLY A 552 6.87 24.43 -8.32
CA GLY A 552 5.49 24.77 -8.01
C GLY A 552 5.28 26.26 -8.03
N TRP A 553 4.23 26.72 -8.71
CA TRP A 553 3.74 28.08 -8.65
C TRP A 553 2.67 28.21 -7.58
N THR A 554 2.66 29.34 -6.87
CA THR A 554 1.58 29.74 -5.97
C THR A 554 0.38 30.21 -6.79
N LEU A 555 -0.74 29.49 -6.71
CA LEU A 555 -1.96 29.81 -7.45
C LEU A 555 -3.00 30.52 -6.58
N SER A 556 -3.08 30.19 -5.29
CA SER A 556 -3.95 30.84 -4.31
C SER A 556 -3.43 30.64 -2.89
N ASP A 557 -3.53 31.68 -2.06
CA ASP A 557 -2.99 31.79 -0.71
C ASP A 557 -3.99 32.43 0.28
N TYR A 558 -5.26 32.10 0.15
CA TYR A 558 -6.33 32.67 0.96
C TYR A 558 -6.07 32.55 2.48
N GLY A 559 -6.22 33.69 3.22
CA GLY A 559 -6.06 33.70 4.67
C GLY A 559 -4.60 33.58 5.16
N VAL A 560 -3.62 33.66 4.26
CA VAL A 560 -2.18 33.58 4.60
C VAL A 560 -1.58 35.01 4.59
N ASN A 561 -0.59 35.24 5.46
CA ASN A 561 0.14 36.50 5.46
C ASN A 561 0.93 36.63 4.14
N PRO A 562 0.69 37.65 3.30
CA PRO A 562 1.39 37.81 2.01
C PRO A 562 2.92 37.90 2.12
N LEU A 563 3.45 38.28 3.29
CA LEU A 563 4.90 38.34 3.52
C LEU A 563 5.57 36.95 3.65
N LEU A 564 4.76 35.90 3.78
CA LEU A 564 5.21 34.50 3.88
C LEU A 564 5.01 33.74 2.56
N VAL A 565 4.50 34.39 1.53
CA VAL A 565 4.18 33.73 0.25
C VAL A 565 5.13 34.24 -0.83
N ASN A 566 5.72 33.31 -1.54
CA ASN A 566 6.55 33.55 -2.72
C ASN A 566 5.75 33.19 -3.98
N ASP A 567 6.16 33.65 -5.16
CA ASP A 567 5.52 33.35 -6.45
C ASP A 567 5.63 31.87 -6.85
N GLY A 568 6.55 31.14 -6.24
CA GLY A 568 6.75 29.72 -6.45
C GLY A 568 8.04 29.21 -5.80
N LYS A 569 8.21 27.89 -5.80
CA LYS A 569 9.35 27.23 -5.15
C LYS A 569 9.86 26.03 -5.95
N LEU A 570 11.18 25.94 -6.05
CA LEU A 570 11.86 24.73 -6.55
C LEU A 570 12.01 23.74 -5.39
N HIS A 571 11.55 22.52 -5.61
CA HIS A 571 11.78 21.39 -4.72
C HIS A 571 12.70 20.38 -5.41
N PHE A 572 13.72 19.93 -4.70
CA PHE A 572 14.70 18.96 -5.19
C PHE A 572 14.97 17.91 -4.12
N GLY A 573 15.09 16.66 -4.54
CA GLY A 573 15.50 15.54 -3.71
C GLY A 573 16.33 14.55 -4.51
N LEU A 574 17.36 14.00 -3.86
CA LEU A 574 18.22 12.93 -4.37
C LEU A 574 18.34 11.88 -3.27
N THR A 575 18.20 10.62 -3.63
CA THR A 575 18.49 9.49 -2.74
C THR A 575 19.39 8.50 -3.47
N VAL A 576 20.48 8.09 -2.84
CA VAL A 576 21.38 7.05 -3.32
C VAL A 576 21.20 5.84 -2.40
N ILE A 577 21.11 4.66 -3.00
CA ILE A 577 20.82 3.39 -2.31
C ILE A 577 21.95 2.40 -2.62
N TYR A 578 22.39 1.68 -1.57
CA TYR A 578 23.42 0.65 -1.66
C TYR A 578 22.92 -0.66 -1.06
#